data_fb34c578277717421e0253fe655b8097
#
_entry.id   fb34c578277717421e0253fe655b8097
#
_cell.length_a   1.000
_cell.length_b   1.000
_cell.length_c   1.000
_cell.angle_alpha   90.00
_cell.angle_beta   90.00
_cell.angle_gamma   90.00
#
_symmetry.space_group_name_H-M   'P 1'
#
loop_
_entity.id
_entity.type
_entity.pdbx_description
1 polymer ?
#
loop_
_entity_poly.entity_id
_entity_poly.type
_entity_poly.pdbx_seq_one_letter_code
_entity_poly.pdbx_strand_id
1 'polypeptide(L)'
;QVYKGLVMPSEFDSFYTDLSDTSHRTASVMFHIRFSTNTSPKWHLAQPYRVIAHNGEINTISGNRNWALARMNNLSSKRFGNMRKYQPLVNQSGSDSSSLDNMIEVLKEGGVNIGRAARMLIPPSWQNTDLMDSDEKAFHEYNSMHMEAWDGPALICFQDKNFLSCFLDRNGLRPAKIEFFNDETVCISSEFGSNNDNLKTIKTDRLGPGGLFVYDRNSQKILKDKDVDEVLATVSYTHLRAHE
;
A
#
# COMPACT_ATOMS: atom_id res chain seq x y z
N GLN A 1 -3.74 13.39 -8.84
CA GLN A 1 -4.06 14.48 -7.88
C GLN A 1 -4.38 13.89 -6.52
N VAL A 2 -4.12 14.64 -5.44
CA VAL A 2 -4.47 14.26 -4.06
C VAL A 2 -5.19 15.45 -3.44
N TYR A 3 -6.43 15.24 -3.04
CA TYR A 3 -7.25 16.22 -2.34
C TYR A 3 -7.29 15.86 -0.86
N LYS A 4 -7.07 16.84 0.01
CA LYS A 4 -7.04 16.62 1.47
C LYS A 4 -7.72 17.76 2.21
N GLY A 5 -8.40 17.45 3.29
CA GLY A 5 -9.00 18.48 4.12
C GLY A 5 -9.49 17.96 5.47
N LEU A 6 -9.58 18.87 6.42
CA LEU A 6 -10.36 18.72 7.64
C LEU A 6 -11.78 19.22 7.36
N VAL A 7 -12.44 18.57 6.42
CA VAL A 7 -13.74 18.98 5.85
C VAL A 7 -14.71 17.81 5.98
N MET A 8 -15.97 18.10 6.22
CA MET A 8 -17.00 17.07 6.20
C MET A 8 -17.11 16.47 4.79
N PRO A 9 -17.30 15.16 4.65
CA PRO A 9 -17.42 14.53 3.33
C PRO A 9 -18.50 15.16 2.44
N SER A 10 -19.61 15.60 3.04
CA SER A 10 -20.72 16.27 2.35
C SER A 10 -20.39 17.66 1.79
N GLU A 11 -19.28 18.25 2.20
CA GLU A 11 -18.87 19.59 1.78
C GLU A 11 -17.58 19.57 0.95
N PHE A 12 -17.09 18.38 0.62
CA PHE A 12 -15.78 18.20 0.00
C PHE A 12 -15.75 18.74 -1.44
N ASP A 13 -16.81 18.60 -2.18
CA ASP A 13 -17.02 19.14 -3.53
C ASP A 13 -17.20 20.67 -3.53
N SER A 14 -17.83 21.22 -2.48
CA SER A 14 -17.92 22.67 -2.29
C SER A 14 -16.58 23.29 -1.96
N PHE A 15 -15.74 22.54 -1.23
CA PHE A 15 -14.40 22.99 -0.85
C PHE A 15 -13.40 22.91 -2.02
N TYR A 16 -13.49 21.84 -2.80
CA TYR A 16 -12.72 21.60 -4.01
C TYR A 16 -13.63 21.66 -5.23
N THR A 17 -13.88 22.87 -5.72
CA THR A 17 -14.89 23.15 -6.75
C THR A 17 -14.65 22.46 -8.08
N ASP A 18 -13.42 22.07 -8.38
CA ASP A 18 -13.07 21.26 -9.56
C ASP A 18 -13.65 19.84 -9.47
N LEU A 19 -13.98 19.32 -8.28
CA LEU A 19 -14.67 18.03 -8.12
C LEU A 19 -16.14 18.08 -8.56
N SER A 20 -16.73 19.27 -8.62
CA SER A 20 -18.10 19.49 -9.15
C SER A 20 -18.15 19.60 -10.67
N ASP A 21 -17.00 19.69 -11.34
CA ASP A 21 -16.92 19.73 -12.80
C ASP A 21 -17.23 18.34 -13.38
N THR A 22 -18.32 18.23 -14.11
CA THR A 22 -18.78 16.98 -14.74
C THR A 22 -17.85 16.46 -15.84
N SER A 23 -16.91 17.27 -16.31
CA SER A 23 -15.84 16.86 -17.22
C SER A 23 -14.69 16.14 -16.51
N HIS A 24 -14.60 16.30 -15.19
CA HIS A 24 -13.58 15.64 -14.35
C HIS A 24 -13.87 14.14 -14.26
N ARG A 25 -13.05 13.34 -14.94
CA ARG A 25 -13.22 11.89 -14.99
C ARG A 25 -11.94 11.18 -14.53
N THR A 26 -12.12 10.11 -13.79
CA THR A 26 -11.02 9.24 -13.37
C THR A 26 -11.43 7.78 -13.43
N ALA A 27 -10.50 6.90 -13.79
CA ALA A 27 -10.73 5.45 -13.80
C ALA A 27 -10.60 4.81 -12.41
N SER A 28 -10.06 5.52 -11.43
CA SER A 28 -9.92 5.00 -10.07
C SER A 28 -9.83 6.11 -9.04
N VAL A 29 -10.40 5.84 -7.87
CA VAL A 29 -10.37 6.72 -6.71
C VAL A 29 -9.90 5.92 -5.50
N MET A 30 -8.93 6.44 -4.77
CA MET A 30 -8.56 5.97 -3.45
C MET A 30 -8.91 7.06 -2.44
N PHE A 31 -9.65 6.72 -1.40
CA PHE A 31 -10.13 7.70 -0.43
C PHE A 31 -10.11 7.16 1.01
N HIS A 32 -10.08 8.08 1.96
CA HIS A 32 -10.17 7.79 3.39
C HIS A 32 -10.92 8.92 4.08
N ILE A 33 -12.03 8.61 4.74
CA ILE A 33 -12.95 9.61 5.30
C ILE A 33 -12.74 9.89 6.79
N ARG A 34 -11.79 9.24 7.45
CA ARG A 34 -11.54 9.42 8.90
C ARG A 34 -10.10 9.77 9.19
N PHE A 35 -9.90 10.58 10.23
CA PHE A 35 -8.61 10.77 10.87
C PHE A 35 -8.33 9.67 11.88
N SER A 36 -7.04 9.46 12.18
CA SER A 36 -6.62 8.59 13.28
C SER A 36 -7.18 9.12 14.60
N THR A 37 -7.68 8.20 15.44
CA THR A 37 -8.13 8.52 16.81
C THR A 37 -6.97 8.67 17.78
N ASN A 38 -5.77 8.22 17.42
CA ASN A 38 -4.57 8.18 18.27
C ASN A 38 -3.64 9.38 18.05
N THR A 39 -3.93 10.25 17.10
CA THR A 39 -3.14 11.46 16.80
C THR A 39 -4.04 12.67 16.67
N SER A 40 -3.52 13.85 17.00
CA SER A 40 -4.24 15.10 16.74
C SER A 40 -4.41 15.31 15.24
N PRO A 41 -5.63 15.55 14.73
CA PRO A 41 -5.87 15.79 13.33
C PRO A 41 -5.06 17.00 12.82
N LYS A 42 -4.39 16.79 11.68
CA LYS A 42 -3.66 17.85 10.96
C LYS A 42 -3.84 17.62 9.47
N TRP A 43 -3.89 18.69 8.70
CA TRP A 43 -4.07 18.63 7.25
C TRP A 43 -3.11 17.65 6.54
N HIS A 44 -1.84 17.75 6.85
CA HIS A 44 -0.82 16.90 6.23
C HIS A 44 -0.91 15.43 6.63
N LEU A 45 -1.61 15.11 7.71
CA LEU A 45 -1.88 13.75 8.16
C LEU A 45 -3.21 13.18 7.62
N ALA A 46 -3.99 13.99 6.90
CA ALA A 46 -5.14 13.47 6.17
C ALA A 46 -4.71 12.46 5.10
N GLN A 47 -5.48 11.42 4.93
CA GLN A 47 -5.24 10.38 3.92
C GLN A 47 -6.17 10.59 2.70
N PRO A 48 -5.79 10.09 1.52
CA PRO A 48 -4.58 9.33 1.22
C PRO A 48 -3.31 10.18 1.26
N TYR A 49 -2.17 9.51 1.46
CA TYR A 49 -0.87 10.12 1.28
C TYR A 49 -0.50 10.15 -0.21
N ARG A 50 0.77 10.17 -0.57
CA ARG A 50 1.19 10.20 -1.98
C ARG A 50 0.93 8.88 -2.68
N VAL A 51 1.10 7.78 -1.98
CA VAL A 51 1.06 6.43 -2.53
C VAL A 51 0.00 5.58 -1.86
N ILE A 52 -0.20 5.75 -0.54
CA ILE A 52 -1.06 4.87 0.25
C ILE A 52 -2.25 5.57 0.91
N ALA A 53 -3.27 4.76 1.18
CA ALA A 53 -4.27 4.96 2.23
C ALA A 53 -4.24 3.74 3.16
N HIS A 54 -4.25 3.96 4.47
CA HIS A 54 -4.10 2.93 5.48
C HIS A 54 -5.21 3.03 6.52
N ASN A 55 -5.91 1.93 6.71
CA ASN A 55 -6.83 1.75 7.83
C ASN A 55 -6.26 0.69 8.78
N GLY A 56 -5.75 1.13 9.92
CA GLY A 56 -5.11 0.28 10.91
C GLY A 56 -4.06 1.01 11.73
N GLU A 57 -3.07 0.27 12.21
CA GLU A 57 -1.99 0.80 13.03
C GLU A 57 -0.73 -0.06 12.87
N ILE A 58 0.41 0.57 12.60
CA ILE A 58 1.72 -0.11 12.57
C ILE A 58 2.31 -0.12 13.97
N ASN A 59 2.17 -1.23 14.67
CA ASN A 59 2.58 -1.37 16.06
C ASN A 59 4.10 -1.32 16.24
N THR A 60 4.87 -1.70 15.23
CA THR A 60 6.34 -1.73 15.23
C THR A 60 6.98 -0.40 14.84
N ILE A 61 6.20 0.66 14.69
CA ILE A 61 6.62 1.95 14.09
C ILE A 61 7.89 2.55 14.70
N SER A 62 8.09 2.47 16.00
CA SER A 62 9.29 3.01 16.65
C SER A 62 10.55 2.27 16.19
N GLY A 63 10.51 0.95 16.11
CA GLY A 63 11.58 0.13 15.56
C GLY A 63 11.82 0.41 14.09
N ASN A 64 10.76 0.50 13.29
CA ASN A 64 10.84 0.78 11.86
C ASN A 64 11.51 2.13 11.56
N ARG A 65 11.16 3.17 12.32
CA ARG A 65 11.79 4.50 12.20
C ARG A 65 13.28 4.45 12.55
N ASN A 66 13.66 3.74 13.62
CA ASN A 66 15.05 3.58 14.02
C ASN A 66 15.85 2.82 12.97
N TRP A 67 15.31 1.74 12.41
CA TRP A 67 15.95 1.01 11.32
C TRP A 67 16.10 1.85 10.06
N ALA A 68 15.08 2.65 9.71
CA ALA A 68 15.17 3.58 8.59
C ALA A 68 16.32 4.58 8.78
N LEU A 69 16.49 5.13 9.98
CA LEU A 69 17.61 6.02 10.32
C LEU A 69 18.97 5.29 10.20
N ALA A 70 19.07 4.08 10.73
CA ALA A 70 20.31 3.31 10.67
C ALA A 70 20.75 2.99 9.22
N ARG A 71 19.80 2.58 8.37
CA ARG A 71 20.05 2.22 6.97
C ARG A 71 20.42 3.40 6.08
N MET A 72 19.97 4.60 6.41
CA MET A 72 20.18 5.77 5.55
C MET A 72 21.65 6.02 5.21
N ASN A 73 22.55 5.64 6.10
CA ASN A 73 23.99 5.81 5.87
C ASN A 73 24.51 4.94 4.72
N ASN A 74 23.83 3.84 4.43
CA ASN A 74 24.22 2.85 3.43
C ASN A 74 23.33 2.88 2.18
N LEU A 75 22.27 3.69 2.19
CA LEU A 75 21.38 3.80 1.04
C LEU A 75 21.93 4.74 -0.02
N SER A 76 21.85 4.28 -1.27
CA SER A 76 22.17 5.08 -2.43
C SER A 76 21.11 4.88 -3.53
N SER A 77 20.89 5.88 -4.34
CA SER A 77 19.99 5.83 -5.48
C SER A 77 20.73 6.26 -6.74
N LYS A 78 20.46 5.60 -7.87
CA LYS A 78 20.99 6.02 -9.17
C LYS A 78 20.63 7.47 -9.50
N ARG A 79 19.44 7.91 -9.07
CA ARG A 79 18.92 9.27 -9.35
C ARG A 79 19.47 10.31 -8.37
N PHE A 80 19.56 9.98 -7.09
CA PHE A 80 19.86 10.95 -6.02
C PHE A 80 21.25 10.79 -5.40
N GLY A 81 21.98 9.74 -5.77
CA GLY A 81 23.28 9.41 -5.20
C GLY A 81 23.17 8.97 -3.73
N ASN A 82 24.08 9.41 -2.88
CA ASN A 82 24.06 9.08 -1.46
C ASN A 82 22.86 9.74 -0.76
N MET A 83 22.00 8.91 -0.16
CA MET A 83 20.73 9.33 0.44
C MET A 83 20.90 10.03 1.80
N ARG A 84 22.08 9.96 2.41
CA ARG A 84 22.35 10.59 3.72
C ARG A 84 22.03 12.09 3.75
N LYS A 85 22.21 12.80 2.64
CA LYS A 85 21.91 14.24 2.54
C LYS A 85 20.41 14.60 2.58
N TYR A 86 19.51 13.61 2.45
CA TYR A 86 18.08 13.79 2.46
C TYR A 86 17.41 13.36 3.77
N GLN A 87 18.18 13.25 4.84
CA GLN A 87 17.68 12.82 6.14
C GLN A 87 16.69 13.82 6.77
N PRO A 88 15.67 13.31 7.47
CA PRO A 88 15.25 11.91 7.56
C PRO A 88 14.43 11.47 6.33
N LEU A 89 14.68 10.28 5.79
CA LEU A 89 13.89 9.73 4.67
C LEU A 89 12.49 9.31 5.09
N VAL A 90 12.31 8.99 6.35
CA VAL A 90 11.05 8.55 6.94
C VAL A 90 10.67 9.54 8.04
N ASN A 91 9.43 9.98 8.02
CA ASN A 91 8.89 10.89 9.02
C ASN A 91 9.03 10.31 10.44
N GLN A 92 9.65 11.08 11.35
CA GLN A 92 9.94 10.63 12.71
C GLN A 92 8.87 11.03 13.72
N SER A 93 8.02 12.01 13.40
CA SER A 93 7.04 12.60 14.31
C SER A 93 5.60 12.60 13.79
N GLY A 94 5.38 12.14 12.57
CA GLY A 94 4.05 12.01 11.97
C GLY A 94 3.32 10.75 12.40
N SER A 95 2.24 10.42 11.69
CA SER A 95 1.56 9.16 11.88
C SER A 95 2.42 7.98 11.40
N ASP A 96 2.11 6.78 11.87
CA ASP A 96 2.66 5.51 11.38
C ASP A 96 2.48 5.38 9.86
N SER A 97 1.27 5.67 9.38
CA SER A 97 0.91 5.63 7.96
C SER A 97 1.76 6.59 7.12
N SER A 98 2.06 7.78 7.63
CA SER A 98 2.93 8.73 6.92
C SER A 98 4.37 8.24 6.82
N SER A 99 4.85 7.54 7.83
CA SER A 99 6.17 6.92 7.81
C SER A 99 6.23 5.74 6.83
N LEU A 100 5.17 4.92 6.77
CA LEU A 100 5.06 3.83 5.82
C LEU A 100 5.01 4.34 4.38
N ASP A 101 4.22 5.39 4.10
CA ASP A 101 4.16 6.04 2.79
C ASP A 101 5.56 6.49 2.33
N ASN A 102 6.31 7.15 3.22
CA ASN A 102 7.68 7.57 2.92
C ASN A 102 8.61 6.38 2.61
N MET A 103 8.52 5.28 3.37
CA MET A 103 9.35 4.10 3.11
C MET A 103 9.02 3.46 1.76
N ILE A 104 7.74 3.37 1.40
CA ILE A 104 7.31 2.88 0.08
C ILE A 104 7.86 3.79 -1.04
N GLU A 105 7.80 5.11 -0.86
CA GLU A 105 8.38 6.05 -1.84
C GLU A 105 9.90 5.85 -1.98
N VAL A 106 10.63 5.68 -0.88
CA VAL A 106 12.08 5.41 -0.90
C VAL A 106 12.39 4.13 -1.69
N LEU A 107 11.65 3.06 -1.45
CA LEU A 107 11.83 1.80 -2.18
C LEU A 107 11.50 1.96 -3.68
N LYS A 108 10.42 2.65 -4.02
CA LYS A 108 10.06 2.94 -5.42
C LYS A 108 11.12 3.75 -6.15
N GLU A 109 11.64 4.80 -5.53
CA GLU A 109 12.74 5.61 -6.10
C GLU A 109 14.05 4.82 -6.20
N GLY A 110 14.21 3.77 -5.38
CA GLY A 110 15.25 2.76 -5.50
C GLY A 110 15.03 1.77 -6.66
N GLY A 111 13.89 1.84 -7.35
CA GLY A 111 13.54 0.95 -8.47
C GLY A 111 12.79 -0.32 -8.04
N VAL A 112 12.38 -0.43 -6.78
CA VAL A 112 11.57 -1.56 -6.31
C VAL A 112 10.13 -1.40 -6.81
N ASN A 113 9.60 -2.45 -7.42
CA ASN A 113 8.17 -2.49 -7.79
C ASN A 113 7.31 -2.36 -6.55
N ILE A 114 6.17 -1.64 -6.68
CA ILE A 114 5.32 -1.33 -5.52
C ILE A 114 4.72 -2.59 -4.86
N GLY A 115 4.36 -3.61 -5.63
CA GLY A 115 3.88 -4.89 -5.08
C GLY A 115 4.96 -5.61 -4.28
N ARG A 116 6.20 -5.59 -4.79
CA ARG A 116 7.36 -6.11 -4.05
C ARG A 116 7.64 -5.31 -2.79
N ALA A 117 7.60 -3.98 -2.85
CA ALA A 117 7.75 -3.13 -1.68
C ALA A 117 6.69 -3.46 -0.60
N ALA A 118 5.45 -3.69 -1.02
CA ALA A 118 4.38 -4.12 -0.13
C ALA A 118 4.70 -5.47 0.55
N ARG A 119 5.07 -6.49 -0.22
CA ARG A 119 5.45 -7.80 0.32
C ARG A 119 6.69 -7.77 1.21
N MET A 120 7.63 -6.88 0.96
CA MET A 120 8.81 -6.68 1.80
C MET A 120 8.46 -6.05 3.15
N LEU A 121 7.63 -5.01 3.13
CA LEU A 121 7.30 -4.25 4.32
C LEU A 121 6.23 -4.93 5.17
N ILE A 122 5.25 -5.59 4.53
CA ILE A 122 4.15 -6.27 5.20
C ILE A 122 4.08 -7.71 4.67
N PRO A 123 5.02 -8.57 5.08
CA PRO A 123 5.05 -9.94 4.64
C PRO A 123 3.88 -10.73 5.23
N PRO A 124 3.35 -11.74 4.52
CA PRO A 124 2.43 -12.71 5.11
C PRO A 124 3.13 -13.56 6.17
N SER A 125 2.40 -14.44 6.84
CA SER A 125 2.99 -15.43 7.74
C SER A 125 3.69 -16.53 6.93
N TRP A 126 5.00 -16.44 6.76
CA TRP A 126 5.77 -17.32 5.88
C TRP A 126 6.66 -18.35 6.59
N GLN A 127 7.06 -18.08 7.84
CA GLN A 127 8.10 -18.87 8.53
C GLN A 127 7.67 -20.28 8.89
N ASN A 128 6.42 -20.47 9.32
CA ASN A 128 5.89 -21.73 9.83
C ASN A 128 4.64 -22.19 9.06
N THR A 129 4.66 -22.07 7.74
CA THR A 129 3.55 -22.49 6.88
C THR A 129 4.01 -23.50 5.85
N ASP A 130 3.23 -24.54 5.65
CA ASP A 130 3.41 -25.52 4.57
C ASP A 130 2.65 -25.12 3.30
N LEU A 131 1.93 -24.00 3.34
CA LEU A 131 1.11 -23.52 2.22
C LEU A 131 1.89 -22.73 1.16
N MET A 132 3.10 -22.27 1.50
CA MET A 132 3.98 -21.56 0.58
C MET A 132 4.94 -22.53 -0.10
N ASP A 133 5.20 -22.31 -1.38
CA ASP A 133 6.26 -23.02 -2.09
C ASP A 133 7.67 -22.53 -1.68
N SER A 134 8.69 -23.23 -2.16
CA SER A 134 10.09 -22.96 -1.79
C SER A 134 10.58 -21.59 -2.28
N ASP A 135 10.12 -21.16 -3.45
CA ASP A 135 10.57 -19.92 -4.08
C ASP A 135 9.97 -18.71 -3.37
N GLU A 136 8.70 -18.81 -2.98
CA GLU A 136 8.04 -17.79 -2.18
C GLU A 136 8.67 -17.66 -0.78
N LYS A 137 8.98 -18.80 -0.13
CA LYS A 137 9.72 -18.81 1.15
C LYS A 137 11.09 -18.15 1.00
N ALA A 138 11.85 -18.50 -0.02
CA ALA A 138 13.17 -17.91 -0.31
C ALA A 138 13.08 -16.40 -0.56
N PHE A 139 12.03 -15.93 -1.24
CA PHE A 139 11.77 -14.50 -1.42
C PHE A 139 11.60 -13.78 -0.08
N HIS A 140 10.78 -14.31 0.83
CA HIS A 140 10.55 -13.71 2.13
C HIS A 140 11.78 -13.79 3.04
N GLU A 141 12.50 -14.91 3.04
CA GLU A 141 13.75 -15.07 3.79
C GLU A 141 14.79 -14.05 3.35
N TYR A 142 15.06 -13.95 2.05
CA TYR A 142 15.98 -12.96 1.49
C TYR A 142 15.60 -11.52 1.86
N ASN A 143 14.34 -11.14 1.68
CA ASN A 143 13.91 -9.78 1.97
C ASN A 143 13.94 -9.46 3.47
N SER A 144 13.70 -10.45 4.35
CA SER A 144 13.76 -10.26 5.80
C SER A 144 15.17 -9.97 6.33
N MET A 145 16.20 -10.36 5.59
CA MET A 145 17.59 -10.00 5.92
C MET A 145 17.92 -8.53 5.62
N HIS A 146 17.15 -7.91 4.76
CA HIS A 146 17.40 -6.54 4.28
C HIS A 146 16.39 -5.52 4.82
N MET A 147 15.18 -5.96 5.16
CA MET A 147 14.10 -5.09 5.58
C MET A 147 13.29 -5.74 6.71
N GLU A 148 13.11 -5.02 7.80
CA GLU A 148 12.20 -5.43 8.87
C GLU A 148 10.74 -5.32 8.43
N ALA A 149 9.88 -6.18 9.00
CA ALA A 149 8.45 -6.07 8.80
C ALA A 149 7.89 -4.81 9.51
N TRP A 150 6.97 -4.15 8.82
CA TRP A 150 6.14 -3.08 9.36
C TRP A 150 4.81 -3.71 9.77
N ASP A 151 4.66 -4.05 11.04
CA ASP A 151 3.66 -4.98 11.52
C ASP A 151 2.58 -4.31 12.37
N GLY A 152 1.35 -4.76 12.20
CA GLY A 152 0.17 -4.32 12.91
C GLY A 152 -1.11 -4.58 12.11
N PRO A 153 -2.28 -4.37 12.72
CA PRO A 153 -3.56 -4.50 12.01
C PRO A 153 -3.63 -3.50 10.86
N ALA A 154 -3.72 -3.97 9.63
CA ALA A 154 -3.66 -3.07 8.48
C ALA A 154 -4.46 -3.56 7.27
N LEU A 155 -5.34 -2.70 6.75
CA LEU A 155 -5.72 -2.70 5.34
C LEU A 155 -5.03 -1.51 4.68
N ILE A 156 -4.19 -1.77 3.70
CA ILE A 156 -3.45 -0.75 2.98
C ILE A 156 -3.83 -0.81 1.52
N CYS A 157 -4.35 0.31 1.03
CA CYS A 157 -4.54 0.53 -0.40
C CYS A 157 -3.39 1.39 -0.91
N PHE A 158 -2.88 1.08 -2.07
CA PHE A 158 -1.89 1.91 -2.73
C PHE A 158 -2.14 2.00 -4.22
N GLN A 159 -1.72 3.12 -4.79
CA GLN A 159 -1.80 3.31 -6.22
C GLN A 159 -0.58 4.08 -6.74
N ASP A 160 -0.21 3.72 -7.95
CA ASP A 160 0.72 4.50 -8.74
C ASP A 160 0.28 4.57 -10.21
N LYS A 161 1.19 4.94 -11.11
CA LYS A 161 0.91 5.03 -12.55
C LYS A 161 0.42 3.70 -13.14
N ASN A 162 0.96 2.58 -12.67
CA ASN A 162 0.77 1.26 -13.28
C ASN A 162 -0.23 0.39 -12.50
N PHE A 163 -0.32 0.56 -11.20
CA PHE A 163 -1.06 -0.36 -10.32
C PHE A 163 -2.01 0.36 -9.38
N LEU A 164 -3.15 -0.28 -9.14
CA LEU A 164 -4.02 -0.03 -8.01
C LEU A 164 -4.09 -1.33 -7.21
N SER A 165 -3.81 -1.27 -5.91
CA SER A 165 -3.65 -2.48 -5.12
C SER A 165 -4.13 -2.29 -3.70
N CYS A 166 -4.58 -3.38 -3.09
CA CYS A 166 -4.90 -3.45 -1.68
C CYS A 166 -4.30 -4.72 -1.08
N PHE A 167 -3.78 -4.63 0.10
CA PHE A 167 -3.27 -5.79 0.83
C PHE A 167 -3.61 -5.71 2.32
N LEU A 168 -3.70 -6.88 2.90
CA LEU A 168 -4.09 -7.10 4.27
C LEU A 168 -2.90 -7.53 5.11
N ASP A 169 -2.89 -7.14 6.38
CA ASP A 169 -1.88 -7.61 7.32
C ASP A 169 -1.85 -9.16 7.42
N ARG A 170 -0.72 -9.69 7.89
CA ARG A 170 -0.48 -11.13 7.93
C ARG A 170 -1.49 -11.94 8.76
N ASN A 171 -2.17 -11.29 9.71
CA ASN A 171 -3.17 -11.91 10.59
C ASN A 171 -4.61 -11.65 10.13
N GLY A 172 -4.81 -10.77 9.15
CA GLY A 172 -6.13 -10.40 8.65
C GLY A 172 -6.99 -9.71 9.69
N LEU A 173 -6.41 -8.89 10.56
CA LEU A 173 -7.11 -8.25 11.69
C LEU A 173 -8.04 -7.12 11.24
N ARG A 174 -7.78 -6.54 10.06
CA ARG A 174 -8.72 -5.58 9.45
C ARG A 174 -9.57 -6.30 8.42
N PRO A 175 -10.85 -5.94 8.29
CA PRO A 175 -11.68 -6.46 7.19
C PRO A 175 -11.23 -5.85 5.86
N ALA A 176 -11.31 -6.65 4.80
CA ALA A 176 -11.10 -6.20 3.42
C ALA A 176 -12.12 -6.89 2.51
N LYS A 177 -13.14 -6.15 2.14
CA LYS A 177 -14.21 -6.59 1.25
C LYS A 177 -13.93 -6.16 -0.17
N ILE A 178 -14.20 -7.04 -1.13
CA ILE A 178 -14.14 -6.75 -2.56
C ILE A 178 -15.55 -6.91 -3.13
N GLU A 179 -16.04 -5.91 -3.83
CA GLU A 179 -17.33 -5.90 -4.51
C GLU A 179 -17.13 -5.65 -6.00
N PHE A 180 -17.74 -6.49 -6.81
CA PHE A 180 -17.78 -6.35 -8.26
C PHE A 180 -19.18 -5.93 -8.67
N PHE A 181 -19.27 -4.92 -9.52
CA PHE A 181 -20.55 -4.35 -9.95
C PHE A 181 -20.85 -4.63 -11.41
N ASN A 182 -22.09 -4.45 -11.79
CA ASN A 182 -22.61 -4.73 -13.13
C ASN A 182 -22.09 -3.77 -14.22
N ASP A 183 -21.46 -2.67 -13.86
CA ASP A 183 -20.79 -1.70 -14.74
C ASP A 183 -19.27 -1.91 -14.84
N GLU A 184 -18.78 -3.09 -14.42
CA GLU A 184 -17.37 -3.46 -14.38
C GLU A 184 -16.54 -2.71 -13.29
N THR A 185 -17.19 -1.90 -12.45
CA THR A 185 -16.54 -1.27 -11.31
C THR A 185 -16.16 -2.31 -10.25
N VAL A 186 -15.01 -2.14 -9.63
CA VAL A 186 -14.56 -2.91 -8.46
C VAL A 186 -14.31 -1.96 -7.30
N CYS A 187 -14.92 -2.25 -6.16
CA CYS A 187 -14.69 -1.52 -4.91
C CYS A 187 -14.01 -2.41 -3.88
N ILE A 188 -12.93 -1.93 -3.27
CA ILE A 188 -12.28 -2.59 -2.14
C ILE A 188 -12.36 -1.66 -0.94
N SER A 189 -12.89 -2.16 0.17
CA SER A 189 -13.17 -1.35 1.34
C SER A 189 -12.95 -2.10 2.65
N SER A 190 -12.63 -1.37 3.70
CA SER A 190 -12.59 -1.89 5.08
C SER A 190 -13.97 -1.96 5.72
N GLU A 191 -14.98 -1.34 5.12
CA GLU A 191 -16.34 -1.24 5.67
C GLU A 191 -17.39 -1.53 4.59
N PHE A 192 -18.56 -2.03 5.01
CA PHE A 192 -19.69 -2.22 4.11
C PHE A 192 -20.34 -0.88 3.81
N GLY A 193 -20.95 -0.76 2.61
CA GLY A 193 -21.73 0.42 2.22
C GLY A 193 -20.89 1.65 1.83
N SER A 194 -19.61 1.44 1.50
CA SER A 194 -18.74 2.50 0.97
C SER A 194 -18.92 2.76 -0.54
N ASN A 195 -19.81 2.03 -1.17
CA ASN A 195 -20.15 2.12 -2.59
C ASN A 195 -21.40 3.00 -2.83
N ASN A 196 -21.58 3.36 -4.08
CA ASN A 196 -22.80 4.05 -4.52
C ASN A 196 -23.99 3.09 -4.55
N ASP A 197 -25.10 3.42 -3.87
CA ASP A 197 -26.32 2.62 -3.80
C ASP A 197 -26.98 2.34 -5.17
N ASN A 198 -26.60 3.11 -6.20
CA ASN A 198 -27.10 2.91 -7.57
C ASN A 198 -26.41 1.77 -8.33
N LEU A 199 -25.34 1.19 -7.78
CA LEU A 199 -24.60 0.11 -8.42
C LEU A 199 -25.09 -1.25 -7.90
N LYS A 200 -25.41 -2.15 -8.83
CA LYS A 200 -25.82 -3.51 -8.49
C LYS A 200 -24.58 -4.40 -8.32
N THR A 201 -24.35 -4.87 -7.10
CA THR A 201 -23.29 -5.87 -6.82
C THR A 201 -23.64 -7.20 -7.50
N ILE A 202 -22.72 -7.73 -8.30
CA ILE A 202 -22.84 -9.04 -8.97
C ILE A 202 -22.03 -10.14 -8.29
N LYS A 203 -20.96 -9.76 -7.59
CA LYS A 203 -20.09 -10.68 -6.85
C LYS A 203 -19.44 -9.96 -5.67
N THR A 204 -19.29 -10.68 -4.57
CA THR A 204 -18.50 -10.24 -3.41
C THR A 204 -17.39 -11.23 -3.12
N ASP A 205 -16.27 -10.72 -2.63
CA ASP A 205 -15.11 -11.50 -2.22
C ASP A 205 -14.45 -10.83 -1.01
N ARG A 206 -13.45 -11.49 -0.41
CA ARG A 206 -12.67 -10.95 0.73
C ARG A 206 -11.19 -11.26 0.53
N LEU A 207 -10.33 -10.34 0.95
CA LEU A 207 -8.92 -10.67 1.14
C LEU A 207 -8.76 -11.48 2.42
N GLY A 208 -8.04 -12.59 2.32
CA GLY A 208 -7.61 -13.35 3.48
C GLY A 208 -6.38 -12.73 4.17
N PRO A 209 -5.93 -13.28 5.32
CA PRO A 209 -4.71 -12.87 5.99
C PRO A 209 -3.50 -12.86 5.05
N GLY A 210 -2.77 -11.76 5.01
CA GLY A 210 -1.65 -11.56 4.09
C GLY A 210 -2.03 -11.47 2.61
N GLY A 211 -3.32 -11.48 2.29
CA GLY A 211 -3.82 -11.45 0.91
C GLY A 211 -3.51 -10.15 0.19
N LEU A 212 -3.32 -10.23 -1.11
CA LEU A 212 -3.00 -9.11 -1.97
C LEU A 212 -3.91 -9.12 -3.21
N PHE A 213 -4.51 -7.97 -3.49
CA PHE A 213 -5.27 -7.68 -4.70
C PHE A 213 -4.54 -6.61 -5.50
N VAL A 214 -4.27 -6.87 -6.76
CA VAL A 214 -3.61 -5.92 -7.66
C VAL A 214 -4.43 -5.77 -8.93
N TYR A 215 -4.73 -4.55 -9.31
CA TYR A 215 -5.17 -4.22 -10.66
C TYR A 215 -4.02 -3.61 -11.44
N ASP A 216 -3.57 -4.32 -12.47
CA ASP A 216 -2.56 -3.84 -13.39
C ASP A 216 -3.23 -3.02 -14.50
N ARG A 217 -2.94 -1.72 -14.54
CA ARG A 217 -3.52 -0.78 -15.51
C ARG A 217 -3.02 -1.02 -16.93
N ASN A 218 -1.84 -1.59 -17.10
CA ASN A 218 -1.24 -1.82 -18.43
C ASN A 218 -1.88 -3.04 -19.09
N SER A 219 -2.01 -4.14 -18.37
CA SER A 219 -2.64 -5.36 -18.89
C SER A 219 -4.16 -5.38 -18.70
N GLN A 220 -4.72 -4.45 -17.92
CA GLN A 220 -6.12 -4.39 -17.51
C GLN A 220 -6.59 -5.67 -16.81
N LYS A 221 -5.71 -6.30 -16.06
CA LYS A 221 -5.99 -7.55 -15.35
C LYS A 221 -6.00 -7.36 -13.84
N ILE A 222 -6.86 -8.15 -13.20
CA ILE A 222 -6.85 -8.34 -11.76
C ILE A 222 -5.95 -9.53 -11.46
N LEU A 223 -4.96 -9.33 -10.60
CA LEU A 223 -4.05 -10.32 -10.08
C LEU A 223 -4.34 -10.50 -8.59
N LYS A 224 -4.32 -11.71 -8.11
CA LYS A 224 -4.53 -12.03 -6.70
C LYS A 224 -3.47 -13.02 -6.24
N ASP A 225 -3.00 -12.82 -5.02
CA ASP A 225 -2.10 -13.74 -4.32
C ASP A 225 -1.04 -14.39 -5.23
N LYS A 226 -1.23 -15.65 -5.63
CA LYS A 226 -0.27 -16.39 -6.45
C LYS A 226 0.08 -15.73 -7.77
N ASP A 227 -0.89 -15.13 -8.48
CA ASP A 227 -0.61 -14.43 -9.74
C ASP A 227 0.35 -13.26 -9.52
N VAL A 228 0.19 -12.56 -8.37
CA VAL A 228 1.08 -11.46 -8.00
C VAL A 228 2.46 -12.00 -7.64
N ASP A 229 2.51 -13.07 -6.87
CA ASP A 229 3.77 -13.66 -6.43
C ASP A 229 4.56 -14.22 -7.61
N GLU A 230 3.92 -14.81 -8.62
CA GLU A 230 4.55 -15.23 -9.89
C GLU A 230 5.14 -14.03 -10.66
N VAL A 231 4.42 -12.90 -10.76
CA VAL A 231 4.94 -11.68 -11.39
C VAL A 231 6.12 -11.12 -10.61
N LEU A 232 6.07 -11.16 -9.28
CA LEU A 232 7.16 -10.70 -8.40
C LEU A 232 8.35 -11.65 -8.44
N ALA A 233 8.15 -12.96 -8.50
CA ALA A 233 9.19 -13.96 -8.63
C ALA A 233 10.01 -13.77 -9.91
N THR A 234 9.36 -13.51 -11.04
CA THR A 234 10.02 -13.29 -12.34
C THR A 234 11.02 -12.12 -12.28
N VAL A 235 10.73 -11.09 -11.51
CA VAL A 235 11.63 -9.94 -11.31
C VAL A 235 12.78 -10.28 -10.34
N SER A 236 12.57 -11.17 -9.37
CA SER A 236 13.59 -11.58 -8.40
C SER A 236 14.66 -12.48 -9.00
N TYR A 237 14.30 -13.43 -9.84
CA TYR A 237 15.25 -14.36 -10.48
C TYR A 237 16.28 -13.67 -11.38
N THR A 238 15.90 -12.58 -12.03
CA THR A 238 16.82 -11.80 -12.87
C THR A 238 17.90 -11.08 -12.05
N HIS A 239 17.64 -10.74 -10.80
CA HIS A 239 18.62 -10.09 -9.93
C HIS A 239 19.50 -11.06 -9.15
N LEU A 240 18.98 -12.22 -8.76
CA LEU A 240 19.76 -13.25 -8.06
C LEU A 240 20.77 -13.96 -8.98
N ARG A 241 20.38 -14.24 -10.23
CA ARG A 241 21.28 -14.84 -11.24
C ARG A 241 22.36 -13.88 -11.77
N ALA A 242 22.22 -12.59 -11.59
CA ALA A 242 23.25 -11.63 -11.99
C ALA A 242 24.42 -11.51 -10.98
N HIS A 243 24.37 -12.23 -9.86
CA HIS A 243 25.39 -12.27 -8.81
C HIS A 243 26.04 -13.65 -8.61
N GLU A 244 25.68 -14.67 -9.42
CA GLU A 244 26.42 -15.91 -9.62
C GLU A 244 27.33 -15.77 -10.87
#